data_90edb5b8a263bc0c3fa117f7480eec1c
#
_entry.id   90edb5b8a263bc0c3fa117f7480eec1c
#
_cell.length_a   1.000
_cell.length_b   1.000
_cell.length_c   1.000
_cell.angle_alpha   90.00
_cell.angle_beta   90.00
_cell.angle_gamma   90.00
#
_symmetry.space_group_name_H-M   'P 1'
#
loop_
_entity.id
_entity.type
_entity.pdbx_description
1 polymer ?
#
loop_
_entity_poly.entity_id
_entity_poly.type
_entity_poly.pdbx_seq_one_letter_code
_entity_poly.pdbx_strand_id
1 'polypeptide(L)'
;MITSSRRVFLAGAVAVTAGTAGCLGGGGDDGGSDPPELSVIADSATPSDGQPLPSPVAGDPDADVTVAVFEDYACPHCATYSLEVFPQLAAEYLETEQVRYEFHDFPIPVDERLSWQAASAARAVQADAGSQAFFVYSERLFANQDSIGPAVYGDHTEGIDADGETVRRAGTERRYDQTVEADKEAGRERGVQGTPTVFVDGERVQWQEIAYEPVRDAIESARGR
;
A
#
# COMPACT_ATOMS: atom_id res chain seq x y z
N MET A 1 4.43 -55.97 -13.61
CA MET A 1 4.52 -55.75 -15.07
C MET A 1 4.67 -54.26 -15.29
N ILE A 2 5.79 -53.92 -15.86
CA ILE A 2 6.33 -52.59 -16.04
C ILE A 2 5.83 -52.03 -17.36
N THR A 3 5.36 -50.79 -17.43
CA THR A 3 5.39 -50.04 -18.69
C THR A 3 5.70 -48.58 -18.42
N SER A 4 6.94 -48.28 -18.73
CA SER A 4 7.52 -46.94 -18.86
C SER A 4 7.00 -46.26 -20.13
N SER A 5 6.57 -44.99 -20.06
CA SER A 5 6.35 -44.14 -21.23
C SER A 5 7.21 -42.90 -21.15
N ARG A 6 8.23 -42.89 -22.00
CA ARG A 6 9.11 -41.74 -22.26
C ARG A 6 8.35 -40.71 -23.09
N ARG A 7 8.36 -39.45 -22.70
CA ARG A 7 7.95 -38.35 -23.56
C ARG A 7 9.18 -37.51 -23.95
N VAL A 8 9.29 -37.41 -25.27
CA VAL A 8 10.35 -36.80 -26.05
C VAL A 8 10.28 -35.27 -25.94
N PHE A 9 11.43 -34.63 -25.69
CA PHE A 9 11.63 -33.18 -25.80
C PHE A 9 11.77 -32.82 -27.30
N LEU A 10 10.97 -31.84 -27.72
CA LEU A 10 11.18 -31.12 -29.00
C LEU A 10 11.68 -29.71 -28.67
N ALA A 11 12.94 -29.48 -29.00
CA ALA A 11 13.56 -28.17 -29.02
C ALA A 11 13.15 -27.42 -30.27
N GLY A 12 12.52 -26.26 -30.13
CA GLY A 12 12.23 -25.33 -31.22
C GLY A 12 13.09 -24.10 -31.07
N ALA A 13 14.10 -23.94 -31.94
CA ALA A 13 14.86 -22.72 -32.09
C ALA A 13 14.09 -21.76 -32.98
N VAL A 14 13.91 -20.50 -32.55
CA VAL A 14 13.42 -19.40 -33.39
C VAL A 14 14.45 -18.27 -33.41
N ALA A 15 14.81 -17.90 -34.63
CA ALA A 15 15.86 -16.99 -34.99
C ALA A 15 15.51 -15.51 -34.69
N VAL A 16 16.54 -14.78 -34.28
CA VAL A 16 16.58 -13.32 -34.14
C VAL A 16 16.67 -12.67 -35.52
N THR A 17 15.78 -11.74 -35.84
CA THR A 17 16.01 -10.75 -36.90
C THR A 17 16.09 -9.37 -36.30
N ALA A 18 17.27 -8.79 -36.42
CA ALA A 18 17.54 -7.39 -36.19
C ALA A 18 16.94 -6.53 -37.29
N GLY A 19 16.17 -5.51 -36.92
CA GLY A 19 15.68 -4.45 -37.80
C GLY A 19 15.93 -3.09 -37.19
N THR A 20 16.95 -2.39 -37.69
CA THR A 20 17.27 -0.98 -37.40
C THR A 20 16.48 -0.07 -38.33
N ALA A 21 15.84 0.97 -37.82
CA ALA A 21 15.60 2.32 -38.38
C ALA A 21 14.67 3.06 -37.41
N GLY A 22 15.05 4.04 -36.85
CA GLY A 22 15.34 5.42 -36.87
C GLY A 22 14.18 6.29 -37.34
N CYS A 23 13.62 7.16 -36.40
CA CYS A 23 13.20 8.49 -36.79
C CYS A 23 12.93 9.35 -35.55
N LEU A 24 13.54 10.52 -35.60
CA LEU A 24 13.41 11.70 -34.78
C LEU A 24 11.99 12.31 -34.81
N GLY A 25 11.55 12.88 -33.69
CA GLY A 25 10.41 13.82 -33.60
C GLY A 25 9.93 13.87 -32.14
N GLY A 26 10.39 14.78 -31.35
CA GLY A 26 9.93 16.10 -31.08
C GLY A 26 8.88 16.16 -29.97
N GLY A 27 9.29 16.46 -28.72
CA GLY A 27 8.65 17.44 -27.84
C GLY A 27 7.30 17.09 -27.21
N GLY A 28 7.32 16.89 -25.90
CA GLY A 28 6.17 16.92 -25.02
C GLY A 28 6.60 16.42 -23.64
N ASP A 29 7.20 17.34 -22.84
CA ASP A 29 7.33 17.12 -21.40
C ASP A 29 5.96 17.23 -20.77
N ASP A 30 5.24 16.15 -20.71
CA ASP A 30 4.19 15.94 -19.72
C ASP A 30 4.85 15.18 -18.58
N GLY A 31 5.25 15.93 -17.55
CA GLY A 31 5.78 15.41 -16.31
C GLY A 31 4.69 14.72 -15.50
N GLY A 32 4.24 13.56 -15.95
CA GLY A 32 3.60 12.57 -15.13
C GLY A 32 4.71 11.87 -14.36
N SER A 33 4.90 12.21 -13.09
CA SER A 33 5.66 11.38 -12.19
C SER A 33 4.90 10.08 -12.05
N ASP A 34 5.40 9.03 -12.71
CA ASP A 34 4.95 7.68 -12.38
C ASP A 34 5.22 7.46 -10.88
N PRO A 35 4.26 6.92 -10.14
CA PRO A 35 4.49 6.59 -8.73
C PRO A 35 5.70 5.65 -8.64
N PRO A 36 6.54 5.79 -7.59
CA PRO A 36 7.70 4.93 -7.42
C PRO A 36 7.25 3.46 -7.44
N GLU A 37 7.93 2.63 -8.25
CA GLU A 37 7.74 1.18 -8.23
C GLU A 37 8.26 0.64 -6.88
N LEU A 38 7.39 0.64 -5.87
CA LEU A 38 7.68 0.06 -4.58
C LEU A 38 7.99 -1.43 -4.76
N SER A 39 9.21 -1.83 -4.46
CA SER A 39 9.58 -3.23 -4.29
C SER A 39 8.89 -3.74 -3.03
N VAL A 40 7.65 -4.17 -3.17
CA VAL A 40 6.85 -4.72 -2.08
C VAL A 40 6.86 -6.23 -2.23
N ILE A 41 7.22 -6.92 -1.16
CA ILE A 41 7.12 -8.37 -1.12
C ILE A 41 5.64 -8.72 -1.10
N ALA A 42 5.20 -9.47 -2.10
CA ALA A 42 3.85 -9.99 -2.17
C ALA A 42 3.64 -11.02 -1.05
N ASP A 43 3.17 -10.58 0.09
CA ASP A 43 2.59 -11.47 1.09
C ASP A 43 1.14 -11.73 0.68
N SER A 44 0.92 -12.84 0.01
CA SER A 44 -0.42 -13.33 -0.34
C SER A 44 -1.04 -13.96 0.90
N ALA A 45 -1.31 -13.15 1.92
CA ALA A 45 -2.09 -13.59 3.06
C ALA A 45 -3.56 -13.69 2.65
N THR A 46 -3.93 -14.83 2.07
CA THR A 46 -5.34 -15.20 1.98
C THR A 46 -5.87 -15.35 3.40
N PRO A 47 -6.88 -14.59 3.83
CA PRO A 47 -7.44 -14.75 5.16
C PRO A 47 -7.95 -16.16 5.31
N SER A 48 -7.45 -16.89 6.28
CA SER A 48 -8.14 -18.10 6.75
C SER A 48 -9.41 -17.64 7.49
N ASP A 49 -10.53 -18.22 7.13
CA ASP A 49 -11.89 -17.91 7.60
C ASP A 49 -11.98 -17.12 8.92
N GLY A 50 -12.30 -15.82 8.83
CA GLY A 50 -12.69 -14.99 9.98
C GLY A 50 -11.53 -14.44 10.84
N GLN A 51 -10.28 -14.49 10.38
CA GLN A 51 -9.17 -13.80 11.04
C GLN A 51 -8.93 -12.42 10.39
N PRO A 52 -8.53 -11.39 11.18
CA PRO A 52 -8.06 -10.14 10.62
C PRO A 52 -6.89 -10.36 9.65
N LEU A 53 -6.84 -9.57 8.57
CA LEU A 53 -5.67 -9.52 7.70
C LEU A 53 -4.46 -8.95 8.46
N PRO A 54 -3.24 -9.38 8.15
CA PRO A 54 -2.04 -8.70 8.64
C PRO A 54 -1.98 -7.27 8.11
N SER A 55 -1.19 -6.41 8.76
CA SER A 55 -0.91 -5.07 8.25
C SER A 55 -0.22 -5.15 6.90
N PRO A 56 -0.62 -4.33 5.90
CA PRO A 56 0.12 -4.24 4.65
C PRO A 56 1.53 -3.72 4.91
N VAL A 57 2.52 -4.36 4.26
CA VAL A 57 3.94 -4.02 4.42
C VAL A 57 4.50 -3.52 3.11
N ALA A 58 5.31 -2.46 3.17
CA ALA A 58 6.18 -1.98 2.10
C ALA A 58 7.64 -1.97 2.55
N GLY A 59 8.57 -2.12 1.61
CA GLY A 59 10.00 -2.27 1.88
C GLY A 59 10.37 -3.68 2.33
N ASP A 60 11.50 -3.83 3.01
CA ASP A 60 11.98 -5.12 3.48
C ASP A 60 11.21 -5.58 4.75
N PRO A 61 10.49 -6.71 4.71
CA PRO A 61 9.77 -7.24 5.87
C PRO A 61 10.70 -7.65 7.03
N ASP A 62 11.98 -7.88 6.75
CA ASP A 62 12.99 -8.30 7.72
C ASP A 62 13.93 -7.15 8.13
N ALA A 63 13.65 -5.90 7.70
CA ALA A 63 14.46 -4.74 8.07
C ALA A 63 14.45 -4.51 9.58
N ASP A 64 15.62 -4.10 10.11
CA ASP A 64 15.81 -3.85 11.54
C ASP A 64 14.97 -2.66 12.05
N VAL A 65 14.65 -1.69 11.20
CA VAL A 65 13.85 -0.51 11.55
C VAL A 65 12.44 -0.64 11.01
N THR A 66 11.45 -0.53 11.90
CA THR A 66 10.03 -0.55 11.54
C THR A 66 9.41 0.84 11.66
N VAL A 67 8.74 1.28 10.60
CA VAL A 67 7.86 2.45 10.58
C VAL A 67 6.41 1.97 10.54
N ALA A 68 5.63 2.27 11.57
CA ALA A 68 4.20 1.96 11.62
C ALA A 68 3.40 3.26 11.56
N VAL A 69 2.48 3.36 10.59
CA VAL A 69 1.60 4.50 10.43
C VAL A 69 0.15 4.14 10.71
N PHE A 70 -0.56 5.02 11.40
CA PHE A 70 -2.01 4.92 11.64
C PHE A 70 -2.71 6.03 10.88
N GLU A 71 -3.56 5.67 9.93
CA GLU A 71 -4.21 6.61 9.01
C GLU A 71 -5.71 6.38 8.86
N ASP A 72 -6.40 7.41 8.35
CA ASP A 72 -7.81 7.40 7.99
C ASP A 72 -8.01 8.03 6.61
N TYR A 73 -8.66 7.31 5.72
CA TYR A 73 -8.90 7.76 4.34
C TYR A 73 -9.77 9.01 4.22
N ALA A 74 -10.57 9.35 5.24
CA ALA A 74 -11.35 10.58 5.26
C ALA A 74 -10.62 11.75 5.95
N CYS A 75 -9.42 11.55 6.49
CA CYS A 75 -8.65 12.57 7.18
C CYS A 75 -7.79 13.39 6.21
N PRO A 76 -7.96 14.72 6.08
CA PRO A 76 -7.15 15.54 5.17
C PRO A 76 -5.66 15.53 5.50
N HIS A 77 -5.31 15.45 6.79
CA HIS A 77 -3.91 15.36 7.20
C HIS A 77 -3.26 14.04 6.77
N CYS A 78 -4.02 12.94 6.71
CA CYS A 78 -3.53 11.67 6.17
C CYS A 78 -3.27 11.78 4.66
N ALA A 79 -4.14 12.46 3.90
CA ALA A 79 -3.86 12.73 2.49
C ALA A 79 -2.54 13.51 2.31
N THR A 80 -2.29 14.55 3.13
CA THR A 80 -1.00 15.27 3.12
C THR A 80 0.16 14.32 3.41
N TYR A 81 0.07 13.48 4.44
CA TYR A 81 1.12 12.53 4.78
C TYR A 81 1.36 11.53 3.63
N SER A 82 0.32 10.88 3.16
CA SER A 82 0.42 9.82 2.15
C SER A 82 0.86 10.35 0.77
N LEU A 83 0.54 11.61 0.42
CA LEU A 83 0.88 12.17 -0.88
C LEU A 83 2.17 12.99 -0.89
N GLU A 84 2.63 13.52 0.26
CA GLU A 84 3.80 14.40 0.31
C GLU A 84 4.96 13.81 1.14
N VAL A 85 4.68 13.05 2.19
CA VAL A 85 5.72 12.49 3.08
C VAL A 85 6.08 11.06 2.69
N PHE A 86 5.08 10.19 2.51
CA PHE A 86 5.30 8.79 2.17
C PHE A 86 6.12 8.58 0.89
N PRO A 87 5.93 9.32 -0.23
CA PRO A 87 6.76 9.15 -1.43
C PRO A 87 8.25 9.44 -1.19
N GLN A 88 8.58 10.42 -0.35
CA GLN A 88 9.97 10.73 0.01
C GLN A 88 10.59 9.61 0.86
N LEU A 89 9.82 9.09 1.82
CA LEU A 89 10.21 7.94 2.64
C LEU A 89 10.40 6.69 1.76
N ALA A 90 9.50 6.47 0.81
CA ALA A 90 9.58 5.34 -0.10
C ALA A 90 10.85 5.38 -0.94
N ALA A 91 11.15 6.52 -1.58
CA ALA A 91 12.33 6.69 -2.41
C ALA A 91 13.66 6.57 -1.62
N GLU A 92 13.70 7.03 -0.37
CA GLU A 92 14.94 7.02 0.40
C GLU A 92 15.17 5.69 1.13
N TYR A 93 14.11 5.04 1.66
CA TYR A 93 14.26 3.89 2.56
C TYR A 93 13.59 2.60 2.08
N LEU A 94 12.45 2.66 1.39
CA LEU A 94 11.74 1.44 0.98
C LEU A 94 12.35 0.82 -0.29
N GLU A 95 12.66 1.64 -1.30
CA GLU A 95 13.32 1.19 -2.53
C GLU A 95 14.76 0.66 -2.26
N THR A 96 15.34 1.08 -1.15
CA THR A 96 16.69 0.66 -0.71
C THR A 96 16.64 -0.43 0.34
N GLU A 97 15.44 -1.00 0.63
CA GLU A 97 15.22 -2.12 1.56
C GLU A 97 15.76 -1.87 2.97
N GLN A 98 15.74 -0.62 3.44
CA GLN A 98 16.31 -0.23 4.72
C GLN A 98 15.30 -0.19 5.86
N VAL A 99 14.00 -0.19 5.53
CA VAL A 99 12.90 -0.02 6.48
C VAL A 99 11.76 -0.96 6.13
N ARG A 100 11.13 -1.51 7.15
CA ARG A 100 9.83 -2.15 7.11
C ARG A 100 8.76 -1.11 7.40
N TYR A 101 7.88 -0.83 6.45
CA TYR A 101 6.78 0.11 6.61
C TYR A 101 5.45 -0.64 6.75
N GLU A 102 4.70 -0.37 7.82
CA GLU A 102 3.41 -0.99 8.14
C GLU A 102 2.30 0.04 8.14
N PHE A 103 1.25 -0.22 7.38
CA PHE A 103 0.04 0.61 7.38
C PHE A 103 -1.03 0.00 8.31
N HIS A 104 -1.67 0.85 9.12
CA HIS A 104 -2.76 0.50 10.01
C HIS A 104 -3.95 1.42 9.80
N ASP A 105 -5.13 0.84 9.67
CA ASP A 105 -6.38 1.60 9.62
C ASP A 105 -6.75 2.16 10.99
N PHE A 106 -7.01 3.47 11.05
CA PHE A 106 -7.46 4.10 12.28
C PHE A 106 -8.60 5.10 12.02
N PRO A 107 -9.81 4.62 11.69
CA PRO A 107 -10.96 5.48 11.46
C PRO A 107 -11.23 6.44 12.62
N ILE A 108 -11.25 7.75 12.33
CA ILE A 108 -11.60 8.81 13.28
C ILE A 108 -12.95 9.44 12.90
N PRO A 109 -13.62 10.21 13.80
CA PRO A 109 -14.94 10.73 13.55
C PRO A 109 -14.98 11.99 12.63
N VAL A 110 -14.22 11.96 11.51
CA VAL A 110 -14.32 12.99 10.45
C VAL A 110 -15.53 12.69 9.55
N ASP A 111 -15.54 11.52 8.94
CA ASP A 111 -16.71 10.89 8.30
C ASP A 111 -16.66 9.40 8.60
N GLU A 112 -17.28 8.99 9.69
CA GLU A 112 -17.20 7.62 10.19
C GLU A 112 -17.62 6.58 9.13
N ARG A 113 -18.63 6.89 8.31
CA ARG A 113 -19.09 5.96 7.28
C ARG A 113 -18.05 5.80 6.18
N LEU A 114 -17.50 6.90 5.67
CA LEU A 114 -16.50 6.86 4.59
C LEU A 114 -15.18 6.27 5.07
N SER A 115 -14.71 6.61 6.27
CA SER A 115 -13.49 6.06 6.87
C SER A 115 -13.50 4.53 6.90
N TRP A 116 -14.59 3.93 7.40
CA TRP A 116 -14.72 2.47 7.47
C TRP A 116 -14.93 1.81 6.10
N GLN A 117 -15.70 2.44 5.22
CA GLN A 117 -15.95 1.90 3.88
C GLN A 117 -14.68 1.92 3.03
N ALA A 118 -13.93 3.00 3.05
CA ALA A 118 -12.68 3.13 2.30
C ALA A 118 -11.62 2.15 2.80
N ALA A 119 -11.43 2.04 4.13
CA ALA A 119 -10.57 1.06 4.74
C ALA A 119 -10.95 -0.37 4.31
N SER A 120 -12.23 -0.73 4.38
CA SER A 120 -12.72 -2.05 3.97
C SER A 120 -12.52 -2.30 2.45
N ALA A 121 -12.61 -1.29 1.60
CA ALA A 121 -12.31 -1.41 0.18
C ALA A 121 -10.80 -1.65 -0.05
N ALA A 122 -9.93 -0.91 0.64
CA ALA A 122 -8.48 -1.08 0.55
C ALA A 122 -8.04 -2.46 1.04
N ARG A 123 -8.63 -2.97 2.13
CA ARG A 123 -8.39 -4.33 2.62
C ARG A 123 -8.88 -5.41 1.67
N ALA A 124 -9.93 -5.17 0.89
CA ALA A 124 -10.35 -6.07 -0.16
C ALA A 124 -9.30 -6.18 -1.27
N VAL A 125 -8.68 -5.06 -1.67
CA VAL A 125 -7.56 -5.07 -2.63
C VAL A 125 -6.36 -5.83 -2.06
N GLN A 126 -6.00 -5.60 -0.79
CA GLN A 126 -4.93 -6.36 -0.14
C GLN A 126 -5.19 -7.87 -0.17
N ALA A 127 -6.41 -8.29 0.14
CA ALA A 127 -6.78 -9.71 0.18
C ALA A 127 -6.72 -10.38 -1.20
N ASP A 128 -7.01 -9.64 -2.26
CA ASP A 128 -7.09 -10.13 -3.64
C ASP A 128 -5.72 -10.07 -4.34
N ALA A 129 -4.97 -8.97 -4.15
CA ALA A 129 -3.77 -8.65 -4.93
C ALA A 129 -2.52 -8.32 -4.09
N GLY A 130 -2.59 -8.43 -2.75
CA GLY A 130 -1.44 -8.26 -1.85
C GLY A 130 -1.12 -6.82 -1.48
N SER A 131 -0.02 -6.66 -0.70
CA SER A 131 0.35 -5.36 -0.11
C SER A 131 0.72 -4.30 -1.16
N GLN A 132 1.39 -4.68 -2.24
CA GLN A 132 1.74 -3.72 -3.31
C GLN A 132 0.49 -3.07 -3.90
N ALA A 133 -0.49 -3.88 -4.27
CA ALA A 133 -1.77 -3.42 -4.80
C ALA A 133 -2.51 -2.55 -3.79
N PHE A 134 -2.44 -2.90 -2.50
CA PHE A 134 -2.99 -2.11 -1.41
C PHE A 134 -2.41 -0.68 -1.40
N PHE A 135 -1.08 -0.51 -1.47
CA PHE A 135 -0.46 0.82 -1.43
C PHE A 135 -0.81 1.65 -2.66
N VAL A 136 -0.81 1.06 -3.86
CA VAL A 136 -1.26 1.74 -5.09
C VAL A 136 -2.72 2.19 -4.98
N TYR A 137 -3.58 1.33 -4.45
CA TYR A 137 -5.00 1.64 -4.25
C TYR A 137 -5.20 2.72 -3.17
N SER A 138 -4.46 2.65 -2.06
CA SER A 138 -4.49 3.62 -0.97
C SER A 138 -4.08 5.01 -1.43
N GLU A 139 -3.03 5.14 -2.23
CA GLU A 139 -2.63 6.40 -2.84
C GLU A 139 -3.77 7.02 -3.66
N ARG A 140 -4.45 6.21 -4.47
CA ARG A 140 -5.60 6.67 -5.27
C ARG A 140 -6.77 7.15 -4.40
N LEU A 141 -7.03 6.47 -3.29
CA LEU A 141 -8.06 6.91 -2.34
C LEU A 141 -7.69 8.26 -1.72
N PHE A 142 -6.45 8.46 -1.27
CA PHE A 142 -5.99 9.74 -0.72
C PHE A 142 -5.96 10.84 -1.77
N ALA A 143 -5.51 10.57 -2.99
CA ALA A 143 -5.48 11.54 -4.08
C ALA A 143 -6.87 12.00 -4.54
N ASN A 144 -7.91 11.19 -4.29
CA ASN A 144 -9.28 11.47 -4.68
C ASN A 144 -10.21 11.64 -3.46
N GLN A 145 -9.69 12.12 -2.33
CA GLN A 145 -10.39 12.19 -1.05
C GLN A 145 -11.71 12.98 -1.13
N ASP A 146 -11.77 14.04 -1.92
CA ASP A 146 -12.99 14.85 -2.12
C ASP A 146 -14.14 14.08 -2.79
N SER A 147 -13.84 13.01 -3.53
CA SER A 147 -14.81 12.18 -4.22
C SER A 147 -14.92 10.76 -3.68
N ILE A 148 -14.23 10.48 -2.58
CA ILE A 148 -14.17 9.14 -1.98
C ILE A 148 -15.57 8.63 -1.63
N GLY A 149 -15.88 7.40 -2.03
CA GLY A 149 -17.18 6.79 -1.74
C GLY A 149 -17.46 5.57 -2.60
N PRO A 150 -18.63 4.93 -2.41
CA PRO A 150 -18.96 3.67 -3.09
C PRO A 150 -18.89 3.71 -4.62
N ALA A 151 -19.11 4.89 -5.22
CA ALA A 151 -19.10 5.05 -6.68
C ALA A 151 -17.70 4.85 -7.27
N VAL A 152 -16.64 5.22 -6.54
CA VAL A 152 -15.26 5.22 -7.05
C VAL A 152 -14.42 4.05 -6.54
N TYR A 153 -14.89 3.30 -5.55
CA TYR A 153 -14.08 2.18 -5.01
C TYR A 153 -13.71 1.14 -6.07
N GLY A 154 -14.64 0.82 -6.97
CA GLY A 154 -14.36 -0.10 -8.08
C GLY A 154 -13.48 0.51 -9.17
N ASP A 155 -13.65 1.81 -9.45
CA ASP A 155 -12.92 2.50 -10.52
C ASP A 155 -11.41 2.62 -10.18
N HIS A 156 -11.08 2.76 -8.90
CA HIS A 156 -9.69 2.84 -8.42
C HIS A 156 -8.90 1.52 -8.53
N THR A 157 -9.53 0.40 -8.93
CA THR A 157 -8.83 -0.86 -9.21
C THR A 157 -8.27 -0.94 -10.64
N GLU A 158 -8.48 0.05 -11.50
CA GLU A 158 -7.95 0.03 -12.88
C GLU A 158 -6.43 -0.20 -12.87
N GLY A 159 -5.98 -1.24 -13.61
CA GLY A 159 -4.57 -1.62 -13.65
C GLY A 159 -4.05 -2.36 -12.41
N ILE A 160 -4.90 -2.66 -11.43
CA ILE A 160 -4.63 -3.52 -10.28
C ILE A 160 -5.29 -4.89 -10.56
N ASP A 161 -4.63 -5.98 -10.20
CA ASP A 161 -5.18 -7.34 -10.34
C ASP A 161 -6.20 -7.66 -9.23
N ALA A 162 -7.25 -6.80 -9.15
CA ALA A 162 -8.35 -6.91 -8.21
C ALA A 162 -9.69 -6.63 -8.92
N ASP A 163 -10.72 -7.40 -8.57
CA ASP A 163 -12.07 -7.23 -9.15
C ASP A 163 -12.80 -6.02 -8.56
N GLY A 164 -12.97 -4.96 -9.37
CA GLY A 164 -13.54 -3.69 -8.94
C GLY A 164 -14.95 -3.80 -8.33
N GLU A 165 -15.81 -4.71 -8.83
CA GLU A 165 -17.14 -4.91 -8.26
C GLU A 165 -17.07 -5.58 -6.87
N THR A 166 -16.13 -6.51 -6.70
CA THR A 166 -15.86 -7.14 -5.40
C THR A 166 -15.33 -6.12 -4.39
N VAL A 167 -14.37 -5.27 -4.80
CA VAL A 167 -13.82 -4.19 -3.97
C VAL A 167 -14.90 -3.18 -3.60
N ARG A 168 -15.69 -2.71 -4.57
CA ARG A 168 -16.81 -1.79 -4.32
C ARG A 168 -17.81 -2.35 -3.31
N ARG A 169 -18.16 -3.62 -3.47
CA ARG A 169 -19.10 -4.31 -2.58
C ARG A 169 -18.50 -4.50 -1.19
N ALA A 170 -17.23 -4.92 -1.10
CA ALA A 170 -16.53 -5.09 0.17
C ALA A 170 -16.47 -3.79 0.96
N GLY A 171 -16.14 -2.67 0.32
CA GLY A 171 -16.16 -1.35 0.95
C GLY A 171 -17.56 -0.94 1.39
N THR A 172 -18.57 -1.04 0.51
CA THR A 172 -19.94 -0.63 0.82
C THR A 172 -20.55 -1.45 1.96
N GLU A 173 -20.32 -2.76 1.97
CA GLU A 173 -20.82 -3.71 2.98
C GLU A 173 -19.90 -3.82 4.22
N ARG A 174 -18.74 -3.14 4.19
CA ARG A 174 -17.76 -3.13 5.28
C ARG A 174 -17.28 -4.54 5.66
N ARG A 175 -16.90 -5.33 4.66
CA ARG A 175 -16.58 -6.75 4.86
C ARG A 175 -15.31 -7.01 5.66
N TYR A 176 -14.44 -6.00 5.77
CA TYR A 176 -13.17 -6.07 6.50
C TYR A 176 -13.17 -5.32 7.83
N ASP A 177 -14.36 -5.03 8.38
CA ASP A 177 -14.49 -4.33 9.66
C ASP A 177 -13.68 -4.97 10.78
N GLN A 178 -13.60 -6.30 10.81
CA GLN A 178 -12.82 -7.00 11.83
C GLN A 178 -11.32 -6.68 11.73
N THR A 179 -10.77 -6.55 10.52
CA THR A 179 -9.38 -6.14 10.29
C THR A 179 -9.18 -4.69 10.73
N VAL A 180 -10.07 -3.80 10.29
CA VAL A 180 -10.02 -2.36 10.61
C VAL A 180 -10.15 -2.13 12.12
N GLU A 181 -11.05 -2.86 12.81
CA GLU A 181 -11.18 -2.76 14.27
C GLU A 181 -9.95 -3.28 15.00
N ALA A 182 -9.32 -4.37 14.51
CA ALA A 182 -8.09 -4.89 15.10
C ALA A 182 -6.94 -3.87 15.01
N ASP A 183 -6.77 -3.21 13.86
CA ASP A 183 -5.79 -2.13 13.69
C ASP A 183 -6.09 -0.94 14.60
N LYS A 184 -7.35 -0.54 14.65
CA LYS A 184 -7.79 0.58 15.50
C LYS A 184 -7.56 0.29 16.98
N GLU A 185 -7.81 -0.93 17.43
CA GLU A 185 -7.55 -1.33 18.82
C GLU A 185 -6.05 -1.34 19.11
N ALA A 186 -5.22 -1.89 18.21
CA ALA A 186 -3.76 -1.83 18.33
C ALA A 186 -3.24 -0.38 18.41
N GLY A 187 -3.85 0.54 17.65
CA GLY A 187 -3.54 1.97 17.75
C GLY A 187 -3.93 2.57 19.09
N ARG A 188 -5.12 2.22 19.62
CA ARG A 188 -5.56 2.68 20.96
C ARG A 188 -4.62 2.20 22.06
N GLU A 189 -4.20 0.95 22.01
CA GLU A 189 -3.23 0.38 22.96
C GLU A 189 -1.88 1.11 22.92
N ARG A 190 -1.46 1.60 21.75
CA ARG A 190 -0.27 2.44 21.56
C ARG A 190 -0.50 3.91 21.87
N GLY A 191 -1.70 4.31 22.30
CA GLY A 191 -2.05 5.69 22.65
C GLY A 191 -2.29 6.61 21.46
N VAL A 192 -2.65 6.07 20.29
CA VAL A 192 -3.07 6.86 19.13
C VAL A 192 -4.38 7.59 19.46
N GLN A 193 -4.40 8.91 19.27
CA GLN A 193 -5.56 9.77 19.53
C GLN A 193 -6.04 10.54 18.30
N GLY A 194 -5.30 10.45 17.19
CA GLY A 194 -5.61 11.11 15.92
C GLY A 194 -4.70 10.63 14.82
N THR A 195 -4.99 11.03 13.59
CA THR A 195 -4.30 10.59 12.39
C THR A 195 -3.77 11.78 11.57
N PRO A 196 -2.65 11.62 10.86
CA PRO A 196 -1.75 10.47 10.92
C PRO A 196 -0.98 10.42 12.25
N THR A 197 -0.70 9.21 12.74
CA THR A 197 0.26 8.98 13.82
C THR A 197 1.31 8.00 13.34
N VAL A 198 2.58 8.36 13.45
CA VAL A 198 3.72 7.55 13.00
C VAL A 198 4.56 7.12 14.19
N PHE A 199 4.97 5.87 14.18
CA PHE A 199 5.94 5.30 15.11
C PHE A 199 7.15 4.79 14.34
N VAL A 200 8.34 5.00 14.86
CA VAL A 200 9.58 4.39 14.38
C VAL A 200 10.14 3.55 15.54
N ASP A 201 10.29 2.24 15.32
CA ASP A 201 10.67 1.26 16.37
C ASP A 201 9.84 1.39 17.66
N GLY A 202 8.55 1.67 17.52
CA GLY A 202 7.62 1.85 18.63
C GLY A 202 7.68 3.23 19.30
N GLU A 203 8.59 4.12 18.91
CA GLU A 203 8.69 5.48 19.39
C GLU A 203 7.86 6.44 18.54
N ARG A 204 6.93 7.19 19.14
CA ARG A 204 6.04 8.10 18.41
C ARG A 204 6.82 9.30 17.87
N VAL A 205 6.74 9.53 16.56
CA VAL A 205 7.27 10.72 15.91
C VAL A 205 6.48 11.94 16.35
N GLN A 206 7.19 13.00 16.76
CA GLN A 206 6.61 14.27 17.17
C GLN A 206 6.81 15.31 16.05
N TRP A 207 5.73 15.93 15.61
CA TRP A 207 5.75 17.02 14.65
C TRP A 207 4.77 18.13 15.05
N GLN A 208 5.04 19.36 14.58
CA GLN A 208 4.10 20.47 14.68
C GLN A 208 3.29 20.60 13.38
N GLU A 209 3.94 20.32 12.26
CA GLU A 209 3.36 20.22 10.93
C GLU A 209 3.73 18.88 10.34
N ILE A 210 2.87 18.33 9.47
CA ILE A 210 3.17 17.08 8.76
C ILE A 210 4.29 17.37 7.76
N ALA A 211 5.44 16.75 7.97
CA ALA A 211 6.64 16.94 7.17
C ALA A 211 7.48 15.66 7.15
N TYR A 212 8.33 15.53 6.16
CA TYR A 212 9.20 14.38 6.00
C TYR A 212 10.34 14.32 7.04
N GLU A 213 10.97 15.48 7.33
CA GLU A 213 12.17 15.56 8.16
C GLU A 213 12.03 14.91 9.54
N PRO A 214 10.93 15.09 10.31
CA PRO A 214 10.77 14.42 11.60
C PRO A 214 10.77 12.88 11.49
N VAL A 215 10.19 12.34 10.42
CA VAL A 215 10.15 10.88 10.18
C VAL A 215 11.54 10.39 9.80
N ARG A 216 12.21 11.06 8.87
CA ARG A 216 13.60 10.77 8.48
C ARG A 216 14.52 10.78 9.68
N ASP A 217 14.50 11.83 10.49
CA ASP A 217 15.40 11.98 11.66
C ASP A 217 15.15 10.86 12.70
N ALA A 218 13.90 10.42 12.86
CA ALA A 218 13.55 9.27 13.71
C ALA A 218 14.11 7.96 13.14
N ILE A 219 13.99 7.73 11.82
CA ILE A 219 14.56 6.55 11.15
C ILE A 219 16.08 6.55 11.29
N GLU A 220 16.76 7.66 10.99
CA GLU A 220 18.22 7.75 11.11
C GLU A 220 18.69 7.54 12.56
N SER A 221 17.95 8.05 13.54
CA SER A 221 18.22 7.78 14.96
C SER A 221 18.05 6.31 15.32
N ALA A 222 17.07 5.61 14.75
CA ALA A 222 16.86 4.19 14.98
C ALA A 222 17.98 3.35 14.36
N ARG A 223 18.38 3.67 13.13
CA ARG A 223 19.48 2.99 12.40
C ARG A 223 20.85 3.18 13.04
N GLY A 224 21.06 4.23 13.82
CA GLY A 224 22.30 4.52 14.51
C GLY A 224 22.45 3.81 15.88
N ARG A 225 21.43 3.06 16.30
CA ARG A 225 21.42 2.29 17.56
C ARG A 225 21.88 0.87 17.33
#